data_852f0e9eb876f75358814a5913c42712
#
_entry.id   852f0e9eb876f75358814a5913c42712
#
_cell.length_a   1.000
_cell.length_b   1.000
_cell.length_c   1.000
_cell.angle_alpha   90.00
_cell.angle_beta   90.00
_cell.angle_gamma   90.00
#
_symmetry.space_group_name_H-M   'P 1'
#
loop_
_entity.id
_entity.type
_entity.pdbx_description
1 polymer ?
#
loop_
_entity_poly.entity_id
_entity_poly.type
_entity_poly.pdbx_seq_one_letter_code
_entity_poly.pdbx_strand_id
1 'polypeptide(L)'
;MAELYLVRHGQASFGAENYDELSPCGRTQSRWLGEYFAQANLRFDRVVIGTMQRHRQTADGILAAMGGPQVEVAQDAGLNEYDFEALFAAVGEEGLPSGLVADRSATSARKDFYKGLRHVLQLWADDRLPGRVPETWRQFQTRVQRALTDIQRAGGGRVLVVSSGGPIAVTAQQVLQTPAATAIALNLQIRNSSICQYVFNHDAMSLVSFNSVPHLEHAGRREFVTYG
;
A
#
# COMPACT_ATOMS: atom_id res chain seq x y z
N MET A 1 24.38 -0.14 6.19
CA MET A 1 23.18 0.38 5.53
C MET A 1 22.06 -0.63 5.77
N ALA A 2 20.89 -0.17 6.18
CA ALA A 2 19.73 -1.03 6.37
C ALA A 2 18.88 -1.06 5.09
N GLU A 3 18.04 -2.09 4.93
CA GLU A 3 17.14 -2.28 3.80
C GLU A 3 15.69 -2.29 4.28
N LEU A 4 14.82 -1.59 3.56
CA LEU A 4 13.38 -1.60 3.77
C LEU A 4 12.71 -2.25 2.55
N TYR A 5 11.92 -3.28 2.79
CA TYR A 5 11.03 -3.92 1.82
C TYR A 5 9.60 -3.50 2.17
N LEU A 6 9.12 -2.47 1.50
CA LEU A 6 7.76 -1.95 1.68
C LEU A 6 6.83 -2.62 0.68
N VAL A 7 5.93 -3.45 1.20
CA VAL A 7 5.07 -4.35 0.43
C VAL A 7 3.62 -3.85 0.51
N ARG A 8 2.95 -3.75 -0.64
CA ARG A 8 1.50 -3.60 -0.68
C ARG A 8 0.84 -4.92 -0.31
N HIS A 9 -0.21 -4.87 0.49
CA HIS A 9 -1.03 -6.05 0.79
C HIS A 9 -1.50 -6.79 -0.49
N GLY A 10 -1.74 -8.08 -0.38
CA GLY A 10 -2.36 -8.88 -1.42
C GLY A 10 -3.75 -8.37 -1.79
N GLN A 11 -4.33 -8.83 -2.89
CA GLN A 11 -5.67 -8.41 -3.32
C GLN A 11 -6.69 -8.60 -2.20
N ALA A 12 -7.42 -7.53 -1.88
CA ALA A 12 -8.53 -7.56 -0.94
C ALA A 12 -9.80 -8.17 -1.56
N SER A 13 -10.73 -8.62 -0.72
CA SER A 13 -12.00 -9.23 -1.12
C SER A 13 -13.00 -8.17 -1.57
N PHE A 14 -12.97 -7.85 -2.85
CA PHE A 14 -13.84 -6.86 -3.46
C PHE A 14 -15.30 -7.35 -3.47
N GLY A 15 -16.23 -6.51 -3.00
CA GLY A 15 -17.66 -6.84 -2.98
C GLY A 15 -18.07 -7.87 -1.93
N ALA A 16 -17.15 -8.34 -1.06
CA ALA A 16 -17.50 -9.15 0.10
C ALA A 16 -17.99 -8.26 1.25
N GLU A 17 -18.74 -8.87 2.18
CA GLU A 17 -19.25 -8.21 3.38
C GLU A 17 -18.11 -7.59 4.23
N ASN A 18 -16.92 -8.19 4.21
CA ASN A 18 -15.73 -7.64 4.83
C ASN A 18 -14.65 -7.35 3.76
N TYR A 19 -14.58 -6.10 3.33
CA TYR A 19 -13.55 -5.64 2.38
C TYR A 19 -12.11 -5.74 2.93
N ASP A 20 -11.92 -5.69 4.25
CA ASP A 20 -10.59 -5.69 4.85
C ASP A 20 -9.92 -7.09 4.90
N GLU A 21 -10.49 -8.08 4.23
CA GLU A 21 -9.89 -9.41 4.09
C GLU A 21 -9.23 -9.63 2.73
N LEU A 22 -8.20 -10.48 2.71
CA LEU A 22 -7.61 -10.93 1.45
C LEU A 22 -8.55 -11.89 0.69
N SER A 23 -8.67 -11.67 -0.61
CA SER A 23 -9.27 -12.62 -1.52
C SER A 23 -8.42 -13.92 -1.62
N PRO A 24 -8.97 -15.01 -2.18
CA PRO A 24 -8.16 -16.20 -2.51
C PRO A 24 -6.92 -15.88 -3.36
N CYS A 25 -7.06 -14.92 -4.31
CA CYS A 25 -5.95 -14.41 -5.10
C CYS A 25 -4.90 -13.71 -4.21
N GLY A 26 -5.33 -12.83 -3.30
CA GLY A 26 -4.44 -12.11 -2.39
C GLY A 26 -3.68 -13.03 -1.44
N ARG A 27 -4.31 -14.10 -0.95
CA ARG A 27 -3.65 -15.14 -0.15
C ARG A 27 -2.58 -15.87 -0.97
N THR A 28 -2.87 -16.19 -2.23
CA THR A 28 -1.91 -16.81 -3.15
C THR A 28 -0.74 -15.88 -3.46
N GLN A 29 -0.99 -14.60 -3.71
CA GLN A 29 0.03 -13.58 -3.92
C GLN A 29 0.98 -13.48 -2.71
N SER A 30 0.43 -13.43 -1.50
CA SER A 30 1.20 -13.34 -0.25
C SER A 30 2.10 -14.56 -0.05
N ARG A 31 1.57 -15.77 -0.29
CA ARG A 31 2.34 -17.02 -0.22
C ARG A 31 3.49 -17.02 -1.24
N TRP A 32 3.23 -16.69 -2.50
CA TRP A 32 4.26 -16.67 -3.53
C TRP A 32 5.33 -15.61 -3.29
N LEU A 33 4.97 -14.50 -2.70
CA LEU A 33 5.95 -13.49 -2.28
C LEU A 33 6.87 -14.03 -1.18
N GLY A 34 6.33 -14.77 -0.21
CA GLY A 34 7.13 -15.44 0.82
C GLY A 34 8.05 -16.52 0.25
N GLU A 35 7.54 -17.34 -0.69
CA GLU A 35 8.35 -18.33 -1.43
C GLU A 35 9.52 -17.64 -2.18
N TYR A 36 9.26 -16.49 -2.84
CA TYR A 36 10.30 -15.70 -3.50
C TYR A 36 11.36 -15.21 -2.51
N PHE A 37 10.96 -14.67 -1.37
CA PHE A 37 11.90 -14.23 -0.34
C PHE A 37 12.74 -15.39 0.21
N ALA A 38 12.13 -16.55 0.42
CA ALA A 38 12.83 -17.76 0.87
C ALA A 38 13.85 -18.24 -0.18
N GLN A 39 13.48 -18.30 -1.47
CA GLN A 39 14.36 -18.69 -2.57
C GLN A 39 15.53 -17.72 -2.75
N ALA A 40 15.30 -16.41 -2.50
CA ALA A 40 16.33 -15.38 -2.51
C ALA A 40 17.20 -15.38 -1.23
N ASN A 41 16.99 -16.33 -0.31
CA ASN A 41 17.65 -16.37 1.01
C ASN A 41 17.53 -15.06 1.81
N LEU A 42 16.43 -14.33 1.61
CA LEU A 42 16.15 -13.12 2.38
C LEU A 42 15.70 -13.50 3.80
N ARG A 43 16.20 -12.76 4.78
CA ARG A 43 15.77 -12.82 6.18
C ARG A 43 15.45 -11.42 6.63
N PHE A 44 14.41 -11.27 7.41
CA PHE A 44 14.00 -9.98 7.97
C PHE A 44 14.30 -9.97 9.46
N ASP A 45 14.97 -8.93 9.89
CA ASP A 45 15.31 -8.72 11.32
C ASP A 45 14.14 -8.09 12.06
N ARG A 46 13.24 -7.43 11.33
CA ARG A 46 12.03 -6.78 11.85
C ARG A 46 10.89 -6.87 10.84
N VAL A 47 9.66 -6.98 11.37
CA VAL A 47 8.43 -6.89 10.58
C VAL A 47 7.51 -5.84 11.20
N VAL A 48 7.07 -4.85 10.41
CA VAL A 48 6.13 -3.81 10.84
C VAL A 48 4.96 -3.79 9.85
N ILE A 49 3.73 -3.75 10.36
CA ILE A 49 2.55 -3.75 9.50
C ILE A 49 1.58 -2.64 9.92
N GLY A 50 0.73 -2.20 9.01
CA GLY A 50 -0.47 -1.46 9.40
C GLY A 50 -1.43 -2.33 10.24
N THR A 51 -2.41 -1.70 10.86
CA THR A 51 -3.36 -2.40 11.76
C THR A 51 -4.53 -3.06 11.03
N MET A 52 -4.62 -2.89 9.70
CA MET A 52 -5.70 -3.46 8.88
C MET A 52 -5.54 -4.98 8.75
N GLN A 53 -6.67 -5.70 8.68
CA GLN A 53 -6.67 -7.17 8.61
C GLN A 53 -5.93 -7.69 7.38
N ARG A 54 -6.11 -7.05 6.22
CA ARG A 54 -5.38 -7.41 4.99
C ARG A 54 -3.86 -7.24 5.10
N HIS A 55 -3.36 -6.30 5.95
CA HIS A 55 -1.93 -6.18 6.22
C HIS A 55 -1.42 -7.37 7.03
N ARG A 56 -2.16 -7.74 8.09
CA ARG A 56 -1.85 -8.90 8.92
C ARG A 56 -1.86 -10.18 8.09
N GLN A 57 -2.92 -10.44 7.34
CA GLN A 57 -3.05 -11.65 6.52
C GLN A 57 -1.95 -11.75 5.45
N THR A 58 -1.53 -10.62 4.88
CA THR A 58 -0.42 -10.59 3.92
C THR A 58 0.90 -10.96 4.60
N ALA A 59 1.20 -10.36 5.75
CA ALA A 59 2.42 -10.67 6.50
C ALA A 59 2.45 -12.13 6.95
N ASP A 60 1.34 -12.65 7.46
CA ASP A 60 1.21 -14.04 7.89
C ASP A 60 1.46 -15.01 6.72
N GLY A 61 0.90 -14.73 5.53
CA GLY A 61 1.13 -15.53 4.33
C GLY A 61 2.58 -15.52 3.86
N ILE A 62 3.25 -14.35 3.90
CA ILE A 62 4.67 -14.20 3.59
C ILE A 62 5.52 -15.00 4.57
N LEU A 63 5.33 -14.76 5.87
CA LEU A 63 6.16 -15.37 6.92
C LEU A 63 5.97 -16.88 6.99
N ALA A 64 4.75 -17.39 6.83
CA ALA A 64 4.47 -18.83 6.77
C ALA A 64 5.24 -19.51 5.61
N ALA A 65 5.24 -18.88 4.42
CA ALA A 65 5.96 -19.41 3.25
C ALA A 65 7.49 -19.31 3.38
N MET A 66 7.99 -18.42 4.26
CA MET A 66 9.42 -18.32 4.60
C MET A 66 9.87 -19.31 5.70
N GLY A 67 8.99 -20.18 6.19
CA GLY A 67 9.30 -21.17 7.24
C GLY A 67 8.80 -20.78 8.63
N GLY A 68 7.90 -19.83 8.72
CA GLY A 68 7.27 -19.34 9.96
C GLY A 68 7.85 -18.04 10.49
N PRO A 69 7.17 -17.40 11.45
CA PRO A 69 7.62 -16.16 12.05
C PRO A 69 8.91 -16.36 12.84
N GLN A 70 9.95 -15.68 12.43
CA GLN A 70 11.26 -15.67 13.11
C GLN A 70 11.44 -14.43 13.99
N VAL A 71 10.53 -13.45 13.86
CA VAL A 71 10.56 -12.15 14.54
C VAL A 71 9.14 -11.74 14.92
N GLU A 72 9.03 -10.93 15.97
CA GLU A 72 7.76 -10.32 16.37
C GLU A 72 7.27 -9.35 15.28
N VAL A 73 5.95 -9.38 15.04
CA VAL A 73 5.29 -8.50 14.07
C VAL A 73 4.72 -7.30 14.82
N ALA A 74 5.39 -6.16 14.71
CA ALA A 74 4.91 -4.89 15.26
C ALA A 74 3.82 -4.28 14.38
N GLN A 75 2.94 -3.48 14.99
CA GLN A 75 1.85 -2.77 14.30
C GLN A 75 2.01 -1.26 14.45
N ASP A 76 1.75 -0.52 13.37
CA ASP A 76 1.69 0.95 13.35
C ASP A 76 0.54 1.43 12.48
N ALA A 77 -0.45 2.08 13.09
CA ALA A 77 -1.59 2.66 12.38
C ALA A 77 -1.19 3.76 11.38
N GLY A 78 0.00 4.35 11.52
CA GLY A 78 0.56 5.28 10.55
C GLY A 78 0.73 4.69 9.14
N LEU A 79 0.78 3.35 9.04
CA LEU A 79 0.88 2.60 7.78
C LEU A 79 -0.48 2.20 7.18
N ASN A 80 -1.61 2.60 7.79
CA ASN A 80 -2.94 2.29 7.28
C ASN A 80 -3.29 3.12 6.04
N GLU A 81 -4.17 2.55 5.19
CA GLU A 81 -4.74 3.27 4.06
C GLU A 81 -5.58 4.46 4.54
N TYR A 82 -5.75 5.46 3.69
CA TYR A 82 -6.73 6.52 3.88
C TYR A 82 -8.15 5.98 3.65
N ASP A 83 -9.14 6.66 4.23
CA ASP A 83 -10.55 6.33 4.07
C ASP A 83 -11.09 6.94 2.76
N PHE A 84 -11.01 6.17 1.66
CA PHE A 84 -11.49 6.62 0.37
C PHE A 84 -13.02 6.80 0.32
N GLU A 85 -13.78 6.05 1.12
CA GLU A 85 -15.24 6.17 1.18
C GLU A 85 -15.63 7.53 1.80
N ALA A 86 -14.96 7.90 2.90
CA ALA A 86 -15.15 9.23 3.48
C ALA A 86 -14.74 10.35 2.51
N LEU A 87 -13.70 10.15 1.70
CA LEU A 87 -13.29 11.13 0.68
C LEU A 87 -14.37 11.29 -0.41
N PHE A 88 -14.91 10.19 -0.93
CA PHE A 88 -16.02 10.26 -1.90
C PHE A 88 -17.28 10.88 -1.28
N ALA A 89 -17.62 10.52 -0.05
CA ALA A 89 -18.76 11.10 0.66
C ALA A 89 -18.58 12.63 0.86
N ALA A 90 -17.35 13.10 1.12
CA ALA A 90 -17.06 14.52 1.27
C ALA A 90 -17.22 15.31 -0.04
N VAL A 91 -16.99 14.69 -1.19
CA VAL A 91 -17.20 15.31 -2.52
C VAL A 91 -18.69 15.30 -2.90
N GLY A 92 -19.40 14.23 -2.56
CA GLY A 92 -20.80 14.02 -3.01
C GLY A 92 -20.92 13.75 -4.51
N GLU A 93 -22.10 13.36 -4.95
CA GLU A 93 -22.34 13.04 -6.37
C GLU A 93 -22.19 14.28 -7.28
N GLU A 94 -22.65 15.44 -6.81
CA GLU A 94 -22.60 16.69 -7.57
C GLU A 94 -21.16 17.22 -7.77
N GLY A 95 -20.25 16.85 -6.90
CA GLY A 95 -18.84 17.23 -6.99
C GLY A 95 -17.98 16.34 -7.89
N LEU A 96 -18.55 15.19 -8.36
CA LEU A 96 -17.86 14.33 -9.31
C LEU A 96 -18.11 14.80 -10.74
N PRO A 97 -17.10 14.79 -11.62
CA PRO A 97 -17.30 15.02 -13.05
C PRO A 97 -18.31 14.04 -13.66
N SER A 98 -19.12 14.51 -14.62
CA SER A 98 -20.14 13.68 -15.27
C SER A 98 -19.60 12.34 -15.78
N GLY A 99 -20.30 11.25 -15.45
CA GLY A 99 -19.95 9.89 -15.85
C GLY A 99 -18.89 9.21 -14.97
N LEU A 100 -18.47 9.85 -13.88
CA LEU A 100 -17.63 9.20 -12.88
C LEU A 100 -18.50 8.70 -11.72
N VAL A 101 -18.13 7.56 -11.15
CA VAL A 101 -18.91 6.87 -10.12
C VAL A 101 -18.03 6.57 -8.90
N ALA A 102 -18.65 6.64 -7.73
CA ALA A 102 -18.05 6.15 -6.48
C ALA A 102 -18.14 4.62 -6.35
N ASP A 103 -19.05 3.97 -7.08
CA ASP A 103 -19.28 2.53 -7.02
C ASP A 103 -18.30 1.76 -7.89
N ARG A 104 -17.73 0.71 -7.31
CA ARG A 104 -16.74 -0.19 -7.91
C ARG A 104 -17.34 -1.52 -8.39
N SER A 105 -18.63 -1.78 -8.15
CA SER A 105 -19.24 -3.12 -8.27
C SER A 105 -19.29 -3.68 -9.69
N ALA A 106 -19.30 -2.83 -10.72
CA ALA A 106 -19.36 -3.26 -12.12
C ALA A 106 -17.98 -3.16 -12.81
N THR A 107 -17.64 -4.16 -13.62
CA THR A 107 -16.36 -4.19 -14.37
C THR A 107 -16.17 -2.99 -15.31
N SER A 108 -17.27 -2.49 -15.90
CA SER A 108 -17.28 -1.26 -16.72
C SER A 108 -17.09 0.00 -15.87
N ALA A 109 -17.56 0.02 -14.64
CA ALA A 109 -17.42 1.13 -13.70
C ALA A 109 -16.01 1.27 -13.13
N ARG A 110 -15.16 0.22 -13.18
CA ARG A 110 -13.83 0.23 -12.58
C ARG A 110 -12.94 1.34 -13.12
N LYS A 111 -12.94 1.55 -14.44
CA LYS A 111 -12.14 2.62 -15.06
C LYS A 111 -12.61 4.02 -14.63
N ASP A 112 -13.91 4.20 -14.54
CA ASP A 112 -14.50 5.48 -14.16
C ASP A 112 -14.38 5.73 -12.66
N PHE A 113 -14.46 4.67 -11.84
CA PHE A 113 -14.10 4.74 -10.43
C PHE A 113 -12.66 5.25 -10.21
N TYR A 114 -11.66 4.71 -10.93
CA TYR A 114 -10.27 5.18 -10.78
C TYR A 114 -10.05 6.62 -11.26
N LYS A 115 -10.81 7.08 -12.26
CA LYS A 115 -10.80 8.51 -12.64
C LYS A 115 -11.42 9.36 -11.54
N GLY A 116 -12.56 8.91 -10.97
CA GLY A 116 -13.20 9.56 -9.83
C GLY A 116 -12.26 9.63 -8.62
N LEU A 117 -11.62 8.51 -8.27
CA LEU A 117 -10.66 8.45 -7.18
C LEU A 117 -9.50 9.42 -7.40
N ARG A 118 -8.95 9.50 -8.62
CA ARG A 118 -7.91 10.48 -8.95
C ARG A 118 -8.37 11.91 -8.69
N HIS A 119 -9.59 12.24 -9.14
CA HIS A 119 -10.16 13.59 -8.94
C HIS A 119 -10.33 13.91 -7.46
N VAL A 120 -10.91 12.98 -6.70
CA VAL A 120 -11.14 13.13 -5.26
C VAL A 120 -9.82 13.28 -4.49
N LEU A 121 -8.82 12.47 -4.81
CA LEU A 121 -7.49 12.56 -4.22
C LEU A 121 -6.80 13.90 -4.53
N GLN A 122 -7.01 14.44 -5.74
CA GLN A 122 -6.46 15.76 -6.08
C GLN A 122 -7.12 16.86 -5.26
N LEU A 123 -8.47 16.84 -5.12
CA LEU A 123 -9.18 17.79 -4.26
C LEU A 123 -8.71 17.69 -2.81
N TRP A 124 -8.49 16.47 -2.31
CA TRP A 124 -7.96 16.26 -0.96
C TRP A 124 -6.55 16.81 -0.79
N ALA A 125 -5.66 16.56 -1.74
CA ALA A 125 -4.29 17.06 -1.71
C ALA A 125 -4.19 18.58 -1.81
N ASP A 126 -5.14 19.22 -2.51
CA ASP A 126 -5.23 20.67 -2.68
C ASP A 126 -6.02 21.38 -1.55
N ASP A 127 -6.47 20.61 -0.52
CA ASP A 127 -7.34 21.09 0.57
C ASP A 127 -8.64 21.76 0.05
N ARG A 128 -9.23 21.16 -0.99
CA ARG A 128 -10.41 21.67 -1.71
C ARG A 128 -11.63 20.76 -1.61
N LEU A 129 -11.63 19.80 -0.69
CA LEU A 129 -12.80 18.97 -0.43
C LEU A 129 -13.94 19.82 0.16
N PRO A 130 -15.16 19.75 -0.38
CA PRO A 130 -16.27 20.57 0.10
C PRO A 130 -16.80 20.09 1.46
N GLY A 131 -16.65 18.80 1.79
CA GLY A 131 -17.11 18.19 3.03
C GLY A 131 -15.98 17.89 4.01
N ARG A 132 -16.37 17.43 5.21
CA ARG A 132 -15.42 17.05 6.25
C ARG A 132 -14.90 15.64 5.99
N VAL A 133 -13.62 15.43 6.29
CA VAL A 133 -12.94 14.13 6.21
C VAL A 133 -12.31 13.76 7.55
N PRO A 134 -12.10 12.47 7.86
CA PRO A 134 -11.45 12.02 9.09
C PRO A 134 -10.04 12.58 9.26
N GLU A 135 -9.29 12.70 8.16
CA GLU A 135 -7.95 13.28 8.14
C GLU A 135 -7.71 14.10 6.88
N THR A 136 -6.94 15.18 6.98
CA THR A 136 -6.48 15.97 5.83
C THR A 136 -5.31 15.26 5.14
N TRP A 137 -5.02 15.63 3.88
CA TRP A 137 -3.84 15.13 3.15
C TRP A 137 -2.54 15.34 3.96
N ARG A 138 -2.40 16.49 4.59
CA ARG A 138 -1.24 16.79 5.43
C ARG A 138 -1.14 15.89 6.66
N GLN A 139 -2.25 15.58 7.32
CA GLN A 139 -2.28 14.65 8.45
C GLN A 139 -1.90 13.24 8.01
N PHE A 140 -2.44 12.78 6.87
CA PHE A 140 -2.07 11.52 6.25
C PHE A 140 -0.57 11.43 5.97
N GLN A 141 0.00 12.44 5.28
CA GLN A 141 1.43 12.50 5.03
C GLN A 141 2.26 12.48 6.32
N THR A 142 1.82 13.21 7.35
CA THR A 142 2.53 13.32 8.63
C THR A 142 2.56 11.99 9.37
N ARG A 143 1.43 11.23 9.42
CA ARG A 143 1.44 9.93 10.09
C ARG A 143 2.29 8.88 9.37
N VAL A 144 2.28 8.89 8.04
CA VAL A 144 3.15 8.02 7.24
C VAL A 144 4.62 8.36 7.49
N GLN A 145 4.99 9.65 7.44
CA GLN A 145 6.35 10.10 7.73
C GLN A 145 6.82 9.71 9.13
N ARG A 146 5.95 9.83 10.13
CA ARG A 146 6.26 9.44 11.50
C ARG A 146 6.57 7.93 11.57
N ALA A 147 5.69 7.07 11.01
CA ALA A 147 5.91 5.63 10.99
C ALA A 147 7.25 5.26 10.33
N LEU A 148 7.60 5.90 9.20
CA LEU A 148 8.89 5.69 8.54
C LEU A 148 10.07 6.16 9.40
N THR A 149 9.94 7.29 10.05
CA THR A 149 10.97 7.83 10.94
C THR A 149 11.22 6.89 12.13
N ASP A 150 10.15 6.33 12.70
CA ASP A 150 10.25 5.37 13.81
C ASP A 150 10.91 4.05 13.34
N ILE A 151 10.62 3.60 12.12
CA ILE A 151 11.30 2.46 11.49
C ILE A 151 12.79 2.75 11.31
N GLN A 152 13.17 3.94 10.80
CA GLN A 152 14.56 4.35 10.61
C GLN A 152 15.34 4.45 11.93
N ARG A 153 14.74 5.11 12.93
CA ARG A 153 15.36 5.32 14.25
C ARG A 153 15.59 4.03 15.03
N ALA A 154 14.68 3.08 14.91
CA ALA A 154 14.85 1.77 15.52
C ALA A 154 16.02 0.98 14.91
N GLY A 155 16.58 1.44 13.81
CA GLY A 155 17.85 0.96 13.23
C GLY A 155 17.76 -0.40 12.57
N GLY A 156 18.88 -0.81 12.16
CA GLY A 156 19.48 -2.10 11.82
C GLY A 156 18.77 -3.08 10.92
N GLY A 157 19.57 -3.67 10.05
CA GLY A 157 19.20 -4.89 9.34
C GLY A 157 18.23 -4.69 8.18
N ARG A 158 17.46 -5.73 7.95
CA ARG A 158 16.47 -5.78 6.88
C ARG A 158 15.06 -5.77 7.48
N VAL A 159 14.24 -4.80 7.06
CA VAL A 159 12.89 -4.58 7.60
C VAL A 159 11.85 -4.90 6.52
N LEU A 160 10.90 -5.77 6.83
CA LEU A 160 9.69 -5.98 6.04
C LEU A 160 8.60 -5.06 6.57
N VAL A 161 8.00 -4.26 5.68
CA VAL A 161 6.82 -3.45 6.01
C VAL A 161 5.66 -3.85 5.10
N VAL A 162 4.49 -4.16 5.68
CA VAL A 162 3.27 -4.43 4.91
C VAL A 162 2.28 -3.29 5.12
N SER A 163 1.86 -2.69 4.01
CA SER A 163 1.02 -1.50 4.00
C SER A 163 0.08 -1.48 2.78
N SER A 164 -0.47 -0.32 2.47
CA SER A 164 -1.41 -0.07 1.37
C SER A 164 -0.84 0.91 0.33
N GLY A 165 -1.58 1.10 -0.77
CA GLY A 165 -1.13 1.92 -1.90
C GLY A 165 -0.84 3.37 -1.53
N GLY A 166 -1.71 3.99 -0.75
CA GLY A 166 -1.56 5.38 -0.33
C GLY A 166 -0.28 5.64 0.47
N PRO A 167 -0.03 4.93 1.59
CA PRO A 167 1.22 5.08 2.34
C PRO A 167 2.47 4.79 1.50
N ILE A 168 2.44 3.78 0.63
CA ILE A 168 3.57 3.47 -0.26
C ILE A 168 3.85 4.63 -1.22
N ALA A 169 2.80 5.20 -1.81
CA ALA A 169 2.94 6.34 -2.73
C ALA A 169 3.45 7.60 -2.02
N VAL A 170 2.96 7.88 -0.81
CA VAL A 170 3.44 9.00 0.02
C VAL A 170 4.90 8.77 0.45
N THR A 171 5.28 7.54 0.78
CA THR A 171 6.69 7.21 1.06
C THR A 171 7.58 7.55 -0.13
N ALA A 172 7.20 7.12 -1.35
CA ALA A 172 7.94 7.46 -2.56
C ALA A 172 7.97 8.97 -2.81
N GLN A 173 6.84 9.67 -2.61
CA GLN A 173 6.76 11.13 -2.73
C GLN A 173 7.77 11.82 -1.81
N GLN A 174 7.81 11.43 -0.55
CA GLN A 174 8.68 12.06 0.45
C GLN A 174 10.16 11.80 0.17
N VAL A 175 10.52 10.56 -0.16
CA VAL A 175 11.91 10.18 -0.48
C VAL A 175 12.40 10.86 -1.75
N LEU A 176 11.56 10.98 -2.78
CA LEU A 176 11.89 11.59 -4.07
C LEU A 176 11.61 13.10 -4.11
N GLN A 177 11.02 13.67 -3.05
CA GLN A 177 10.65 15.09 -2.95
C GLN A 177 9.78 15.57 -4.13
N THR A 178 8.80 14.75 -4.52
CA THR A 178 7.93 15.04 -5.67
C THR A 178 6.61 15.69 -5.24
N PRO A 179 5.86 16.35 -6.15
CA PRO A 179 4.54 16.90 -5.86
C PRO A 179 3.51 15.83 -5.46
N ALA A 180 2.44 16.25 -4.76
CA ALA A 180 1.32 15.37 -4.40
C ALA A 180 0.68 14.67 -5.61
N ALA A 181 0.59 15.35 -6.76
CA ALA A 181 0.10 14.77 -8.01
C ALA A 181 0.89 13.52 -8.43
N THR A 182 2.20 13.47 -8.17
CA THR A 182 3.03 12.28 -8.43
C THR A 182 2.64 11.14 -7.50
N ALA A 183 2.46 11.40 -6.19
CA ALA A 183 2.00 10.39 -5.24
C ALA A 183 0.65 9.79 -5.66
N ILE A 184 -0.31 10.64 -6.06
CA ILE A 184 -1.62 10.20 -6.54
C ILE A 184 -1.49 9.32 -7.79
N ALA A 185 -0.67 9.72 -8.76
CA ALA A 185 -0.44 8.93 -9.97
C ALA A 185 0.21 7.58 -9.67
N LEU A 186 1.17 7.53 -8.76
CA LEU A 186 1.83 6.30 -8.32
C LEU A 186 0.86 5.38 -7.56
N ASN A 187 0.07 5.91 -6.62
CA ASN A 187 -0.90 5.15 -5.84
C ASN A 187 -1.82 4.31 -6.73
N LEU A 188 -2.34 4.91 -7.81
CA LEU A 188 -3.26 4.26 -8.73
C LEU A 188 -2.61 3.14 -9.58
N GLN A 189 -1.29 3.01 -9.56
CA GLN A 189 -0.53 2.03 -10.35
C GLN A 189 0.15 0.95 -9.51
N ILE A 190 0.17 1.08 -8.18
CA ILE A 190 0.82 0.11 -7.30
C ILE A 190 0.06 -1.21 -7.38
N ARG A 191 0.77 -2.29 -7.70
CA ARG A 191 0.22 -3.65 -7.83
C ARG A 191 0.07 -4.30 -6.45
N ASN A 192 -0.93 -5.15 -6.29
CA ASN A 192 -1.06 -5.96 -5.08
C ASN A 192 0.17 -6.86 -4.91
N SER A 193 0.60 -7.07 -3.68
CA SER A 193 1.82 -7.78 -3.29
C SER A 193 3.12 -7.26 -3.90
N SER A 194 3.12 -6.05 -4.50
CA SER A 194 4.34 -5.45 -5.04
C SER A 194 5.30 -5.02 -3.93
N ILE A 195 6.58 -5.03 -4.28
CA ILE A 195 7.70 -4.63 -3.42
C ILE A 195 8.20 -3.26 -3.88
N CYS A 196 8.36 -2.33 -2.94
CA CYS A 196 9.19 -1.15 -3.09
C CYS A 196 10.39 -1.30 -2.16
N GLN A 197 11.60 -1.26 -2.70
CA GLN A 197 12.81 -1.44 -1.91
C GLN A 197 13.50 -0.11 -1.70
N TYR A 198 13.94 0.12 -0.47
CA TYR A 198 14.72 1.27 -0.08
C TYR A 198 15.97 0.82 0.69
N VAL A 199 17.02 1.63 0.62
CA VAL A 199 18.15 1.57 1.53
C VAL A 199 18.11 2.80 2.42
N PHE A 200 18.44 2.63 3.70
CA PHE A 200 18.37 3.74 4.65
C PHE A 200 19.45 3.67 5.73
N ASN A 201 19.68 4.80 6.37
CA ASN A 201 20.41 4.95 7.62
C ASN A 201 19.62 5.89 8.52
N HIS A 202 20.21 6.36 9.63
CA HIS A 202 19.55 7.27 10.56
C HIS A 202 19.06 8.57 9.90
N ASP A 203 19.76 9.09 8.89
CA ASP A 203 19.58 10.43 8.35
C ASP A 203 18.94 10.46 6.96
N ALA A 204 19.06 9.38 6.20
CA ALA A 204 18.65 9.34 4.81
C ALA A 204 17.97 8.02 4.43
N MET A 205 17.08 8.10 3.45
CA MET A 205 16.45 6.97 2.77
C MET A 205 16.50 7.19 1.27
N SER A 206 16.84 6.15 0.51
CA SER A 206 16.92 6.19 -0.96
C SER A 206 16.14 5.06 -1.57
N LEU A 207 15.37 5.35 -2.63
CA LEU A 207 14.61 4.37 -3.39
C LEU A 207 15.55 3.54 -4.26
N VAL A 208 15.45 2.21 -4.17
CA VAL A 208 16.20 1.24 -5.00
C VAL A 208 15.33 0.71 -6.13
N SER A 209 14.10 0.27 -5.80
CA SER A 209 13.13 -0.22 -6.78
C SER A 209 11.71 0.13 -6.36
N PHE A 210 10.81 0.27 -7.34
CA PHE A 210 9.43 0.64 -7.11
C PHE A 210 8.47 -0.32 -7.80
N ASN A 211 7.43 -0.77 -7.08
CA ASN A 211 6.29 -1.51 -7.63
C ASN A 211 6.68 -2.81 -8.36
N SER A 212 7.70 -3.54 -7.89
CA SER A 212 8.19 -4.78 -8.48
C SER A 212 7.39 -5.99 -8.02
N VAL A 213 7.11 -6.94 -8.92
CA VAL A 213 6.36 -8.18 -8.62
C VAL A 213 7.09 -9.44 -9.14
N PRO A 214 8.37 -9.65 -8.77
CA PRO A 214 9.18 -10.74 -9.33
C PRO A 214 8.57 -12.12 -9.09
N HIS A 215 7.83 -12.32 -8.00
CA HIS A 215 7.12 -13.55 -7.66
C HIS A 215 5.92 -13.84 -8.57
N LEU A 216 5.44 -12.84 -9.35
CA LEU A 216 4.35 -12.97 -10.31
C LEU A 216 4.82 -12.91 -11.79
N GLU A 217 6.10 -12.62 -12.03
CA GLU A 217 6.66 -12.50 -13.39
C GLU A 217 7.04 -13.86 -14.03
N HIS A 218 6.51 -14.94 -13.50
CA HIS A 218 6.67 -16.29 -14.03
C HIS A 218 5.53 -16.69 -14.97
N ALA A 219 5.79 -17.65 -15.87
CA ALA A 219 4.75 -18.27 -16.69
C ALA A 219 3.64 -18.86 -15.79
N GLY A 220 2.37 -18.57 -16.10
CA GLY A 220 1.21 -19.02 -15.31
C GLY A 220 0.91 -18.21 -14.06
N ARG A 221 1.65 -17.11 -13.76
CA ARG A 221 1.35 -16.24 -12.62
C ARG A 221 0.97 -14.81 -13.02
N ARG A 222 1.11 -14.44 -14.29
CA ARG A 222 0.81 -13.07 -14.76
C ARG A 222 -0.65 -12.66 -14.59
N GLU A 223 -1.58 -13.61 -14.62
CA GLU A 223 -3.02 -13.38 -14.36
C GLU A 223 -3.30 -12.95 -12.91
N PHE A 224 -2.37 -13.24 -11.99
CA PHE A 224 -2.44 -12.78 -10.61
C PHE A 224 -1.88 -11.37 -10.38
N VAL A 225 -1.43 -10.68 -11.42
CA VAL A 225 -1.06 -9.26 -11.31
C VAL A 225 -2.35 -8.44 -11.24
N THR A 226 -2.66 -7.91 -10.07
CA THR A 226 -3.88 -7.16 -9.81
C THR A 226 -3.56 -5.78 -9.24
N TYR A 227 -4.53 -4.90 -9.40
CA TYR A 227 -4.51 -3.53 -8.89
C TYR A 227 -5.70 -3.38 -7.94
N GLY A 228 -5.57 -2.70 -6.83
CA GLY A 228 -6.51 -2.54 -5.74
C GLY A 228 -7.96 -2.37 -6.02
#